data_687fdaa576c9afc062a5f71f2af809bf
#
_entry.id   687fdaa576c9afc062a5f71f2af809bf
#
_cell.length_a   1.000
_cell.length_b   1.000
_cell.length_c   1.000
_cell.angle_alpha   90.00
_cell.angle_beta   90.00
_cell.angle_gamma   90.00
#
_symmetry.space_group_name_H-M   'P 1'
#
loop_
_entity.id
_entity.type
_entity.pdbx_description
1 polymer ?
#
loop_
_entity_poly.entity_id
_entity_poly.type
_entity_poly.pdbx_seq_one_letter_code
_entity_poly.pdbx_strand_id
1 'polypeptide(L)'
;EGKNILVEYRYIEGKSDSIPSIATELVQLNVDVLVLGPLPAIRAAKQATKTMPIVMVTTQDPVAAGFVYSLARPGGNITGLTILQRELSGKRLELLKEAVPGISRVAALVDVIQLSELSGGTANDFQWYEAPARALKLQLQPLAVRGPNPDFEGAFQAAAKGRANALITVSGGLFNRHEKRVMDLAITNR
;
A
#
# COMPACT_ATOMS: atom_id res chain seq x y z
N GLU A 1 -3.59 -13.64 22.98
CA GLU A 1 -4.55 -12.66 23.50
C GLU A 1 -5.30 -13.25 24.70
N GLY A 2 -5.56 -12.43 25.75
CA GLY A 2 -6.33 -12.82 26.93
C GLY A 2 -5.59 -13.57 28.04
N LYS A 3 -4.33 -13.97 27.84
CA LYS A 3 -3.48 -14.55 28.88
C LYS A 3 -2.28 -13.68 29.26
N ASN A 4 -1.55 -13.20 28.22
CA ASN A 4 -0.28 -12.51 28.40
C ASN A 4 -0.28 -11.12 27.74
N ILE A 5 -1.25 -10.83 26.86
CA ILE A 5 -1.33 -9.58 26.10
C ILE A 5 -2.79 -9.12 26.11
N LEU A 6 -3.00 -7.86 26.48
CA LEU A 6 -4.24 -7.12 26.26
C LEU A 6 -4.05 -6.28 25.00
N VAL A 7 -4.98 -6.35 24.05
CA VAL A 7 -4.92 -5.58 22.82
C VAL A 7 -6.09 -4.60 22.75
N GLU A 8 -5.76 -3.31 22.67
CA GLU A 8 -6.70 -2.22 22.49
C GLU A 8 -6.77 -1.82 21.01
N TYR A 9 -7.93 -1.99 20.38
CA TYR A 9 -8.13 -1.67 18.97
C TYR A 9 -8.79 -0.32 18.81
N ARG A 10 -8.33 0.46 17.84
CA ARG A 10 -8.97 1.69 17.37
C ARG A 10 -9.03 1.67 15.84
N TYR A 11 -10.19 1.95 15.30
CA TYR A 11 -10.47 1.95 13.87
C TYR A 11 -10.80 3.37 13.40
N ILE A 12 -10.20 3.79 12.30
CA ILE A 12 -10.37 5.14 11.73
C ILE A 12 -11.72 5.30 11.03
N GLU A 13 -12.34 4.21 10.60
CA GLU A 13 -13.67 4.17 9.93
C GLU A 13 -13.85 5.19 8.80
N GLY A 14 -12.77 5.51 8.08
CA GLY A 14 -12.77 6.52 7.01
C GLY A 14 -12.71 7.98 7.48
N LYS A 15 -12.65 8.25 8.78
CA LYS A 15 -12.55 9.61 9.35
C LYS A 15 -11.10 9.98 9.63
N SER A 16 -10.39 10.48 8.63
CA SER A 16 -8.98 10.87 8.76
C SER A 16 -8.74 11.93 9.85
N ASP A 17 -9.72 12.81 10.07
CA ASP A 17 -9.62 13.90 11.06
C ASP A 17 -9.55 13.40 12.51
N SER A 18 -10.01 12.16 12.77
CA SER A 18 -9.95 11.56 14.12
C SER A 18 -8.58 10.96 14.47
N ILE A 19 -7.66 10.84 13.50
CA ILE A 19 -6.36 10.19 13.70
C ILE A 19 -5.53 10.84 14.85
N PRO A 20 -5.40 12.18 14.94
CA PRO A 20 -4.64 12.80 16.01
C PRO A 20 -5.24 12.54 17.39
N SER A 21 -6.57 12.60 17.52
CA SER A 21 -7.26 12.33 18.80
C SER A 21 -7.12 10.87 19.22
N ILE A 22 -7.26 9.93 18.29
CA ILE A 22 -7.04 8.48 18.53
C ILE A 22 -5.61 8.21 18.99
N ALA A 23 -4.61 8.83 18.35
CA ALA A 23 -3.22 8.66 18.74
C ALA A 23 -2.96 9.20 20.16
N THR A 24 -3.53 10.35 20.49
CA THR A 24 -3.44 10.94 21.84
C THR A 24 -4.12 10.05 22.88
N GLU A 25 -5.32 9.55 22.61
CA GLU A 25 -6.05 8.63 23.47
C GLU A 25 -5.23 7.37 23.78
N LEU A 26 -4.67 6.70 22.75
CA LEU A 26 -3.84 5.51 22.93
C LEU A 26 -2.59 5.79 23.78
N VAL A 27 -1.97 6.95 23.63
CA VAL A 27 -0.85 7.36 24.48
C VAL A 27 -1.30 7.59 25.92
N GLN A 28 -2.47 8.17 26.15
CA GLN A 28 -3.02 8.41 27.49
C GLN A 28 -3.43 7.10 28.19
N LEU A 29 -3.78 6.05 27.45
CA LEU A 29 -4.05 4.72 28.01
C LEU A 29 -2.80 4.03 28.57
N ASN A 30 -1.60 4.63 28.39
CA ASN A 30 -0.32 4.09 28.84
C ASN A 30 -0.08 2.64 28.37
N VAL A 31 -0.40 2.37 27.12
CA VAL A 31 -0.08 1.06 26.51
C VAL A 31 1.44 0.90 26.40
N ASP A 32 1.93 -0.33 26.47
CA ASP A 32 3.37 -0.63 26.40
C ASP A 32 3.96 -0.39 25.01
N VAL A 33 3.14 -0.57 23.94
CA VAL A 33 3.57 -0.43 22.55
C VAL A 33 2.39 -0.06 21.66
N LEU A 34 2.63 0.80 20.67
CA LEU A 34 1.69 1.13 19.59
C LEU A 34 2.05 0.35 18.33
N VAL A 35 1.06 -0.32 17.71
CA VAL A 35 1.24 -0.98 16.41
C VAL A 35 0.38 -0.24 15.38
N LEU A 36 0.99 0.36 14.37
CA LEU A 36 0.35 1.30 13.45
C LEU A 36 0.68 0.98 11.98
N GLY A 37 -0.32 1.03 11.11
CA GLY A 37 -0.14 0.79 9.67
C GLY A 37 -0.09 2.08 8.83
N PRO A 38 -1.14 2.92 8.82
CA PRO A 38 -1.21 4.08 7.92
C PRO A 38 -0.21 5.18 8.32
N LEU A 39 0.44 5.80 7.32
CA LEU A 39 1.39 6.91 7.56
C LEU A 39 0.82 8.06 8.40
N PRO A 40 -0.43 8.53 8.20
CA PRO A 40 -1.01 9.56 9.05
C PRO A 40 -1.05 9.15 10.53
N ALA A 41 -1.38 7.88 10.82
CA ALA A 41 -1.40 7.37 12.20
C ALA A 41 0.01 7.29 12.80
N ILE A 42 1.01 6.85 12.04
CA ILE A 42 2.41 6.83 12.46
C ILE A 42 2.89 8.25 12.75
N ARG A 43 2.54 9.22 11.90
CA ARG A 43 2.89 10.64 12.08
C ARG A 43 2.24 11.23 13.34
N ALA A 44 0.96 10.97 13.56
CA ALA A 44 0.24 11.43 14.73
C ALA A 44 0.83 10.84 16.03
N ALA A 45 1.10 9.55 16.05
CA ALA A 45 1.74 8.89 17.19
C ALA A 45 3.15 9.44 17.46
N LYS A 46 3.96 9.68 16.41
CA LYS A 46 5.29 10.33 16.54
C LYS A 46 5.21 11.71 17.15
N GLN A 47 4.12 12.45 16.92
CA GLN A 47 3.88 13.75 17.52
C GLN A 47 3.42 13.62 18.97
N ALA A 48 2.54 12.65 19.26
CA ALA A 48 1.94 12.44 20.57
C ALA A 48 2.91 11.88 21.63
N THR A 49 3.91 11.08 21.20
CA THR A 49 4.91 10.52 22.13
C THR A 49 6.32 10.48 21.53
N LYS A 50 7.31 10.61 22.42
CA LYS A 50 8.75 10.49 22.07
C LYS A 50 9.41 9.28 22.72
N THR A 51 8.72 8.62 23.63
CA THR A 51 9.28 7.55 24.47
C THR A 51 8.54 6.22 24.31
N MET A 52 7.20 6.25 24.12
CA MET A 52 6.42 5.03 23.92
C MET A 52 6.85 4.33 22.62
N PRO A 53 7.20 3.04 22.66
CA PRO A 53 7.59 2.30 21.48
C PRO A 53 6.48 2.27 20.42
N ILE A 54 6.85 2.51 19.16
CA ILE A 54 5.95 2.46 18.01
C ILE A 54 6.49 1.43 17.02
N VAL A 55 5.68 0.41 16.74
CA VAL A 55 5.96 -0.58 15.69
C VAL A 55 5.12 -0.23 14.47
N MET A 56 5.76 0.21 13.41
CA MET A 56 5.08 0.53 12.15
C MET A 56 5.05 -0.67 11.20
N VAL A 57 3.96 -0.77 10.44
CA VAL A 57 3.85 -1.66 9.28
C VAL A 57 3.43 -0.81 8.10
N THR A 58 4.35 -0.52 7.18
CA THR A 58 4.10 0.40 6.07
C THR A 58 4.56 -0.16 4.73
N THR A 59 3.96 0.33 3.64
CA THR A 59 4.39 0.03 2.26
C THR A 59 5.30 1.11 1.68
N GLN A 60 5.48 2.22 2.41
CA GLN A 60 6.25 3.37 1.96
C GLN A 60 7.63 3.40 2.64
N ASP A 61 8.54 4.17 2.06
CA ASP A 61 9.88 4.37 2.61
C ASP A 61 9.82 5.19 3.92
N PRO A 62 10.11 4.57 5.08
CA PRO A 62 10.03 5.25 6.37
C PRO A 62 11.18 6.23 6.60
N VAL A 63 12.29 6.09 5.85
CA VAL A 63 13.43 7.04 5.90
C VAL A 63 13.04 8.32 5.16
N ALA A 64 12.54 8.19 3.93
CA ALA A 64 12.05 9.33 3.16
C ALA A 64 10.87 10.04 3.84
N ALA A 65 10.01 9.30 4.56
CA ALA A 65 8.92 9.85 5.37
C ALA A 65 9.41 10.54 6.67
N GLY A 66 10.70 10.43 7.02
CA GLY A 66 11.29 11.03 8.20
C GLY A 66 10.91 10.35 9.52
N PHE A 67 10.49 9.09 9.48
CA PHE A 67 10.12 8.34 10.69
C PHE A 67 11.34 7.73 11.39
N VAL A 68 12.31 7.27 10.62
CA VAL A 68 13.54 6.64 11.09
C VAL A 68 14.76 7.22 10.35
N TYR A 69 15.94 7.14 10.95
CA TYR A 69 17.17 7.61 10.30
C TYR A 69 17.64 6.68 9.19
N SER A 70 17.55 5.37 9.43
CA SER A 70 17.83 4.35 8.44
C SER A 70 17.09 3.07 8.79
N LEU A 71 16.97 2.14 7.82
CA LEU A 71 16.31 0.85 8.06
C LEU A 71 17.08 0.00 9.08
N ALA A 72 18.42 0.05 9.05
CA ALA A 72 19.27 -0.72 9.96
C ALA A 72 19.38 -0.09 11.36
N ARG A 73 19.23 1.23 11.47
CA ARG A 73 19.36 1.99 12.72
C ARG A 73 18.26 3.05 12.79
N PRO A 74 17.06 2.69 13.25
CA PRO A 74 15.92 3.61 13.33
C PRO A 74 16.19 4.88 14.15
N GLY A 75 16.94 4.78 15.23
CA GLY A 75 17.48 5.93 15.97
C GLY A 75 16.51 6.65 16.88
N GLY A 76 15.31 6.15 17.09
CA GLY A 76 14.28 6.73 17.96
C GLY A 76 13.36 5.66 18.53
N ASN A 77 12.15 6.08 18.95
CA ASN A 77 11.14 5.19 19.51
C ASN A 77 10.28 4.49 18.44
N ILE A 78 10.61 4.61 17.15
CA ILE A 78 9.88 3.99 16.03
C ILE A 78 10.75 2.90 15.39
N THR A 79 10.18 1.71 15.24
CA THR A 79 10.74 0.58 14.47
C THR A 79 9.62 -0.09 13.69
N GLY A 80 9.91 -1.14 12.91
CA GLY A 80 8.86 -1.90 12.24
C GLY A 80 9.27 -2.55 10.93
N LEU A 81 8.26 -2.78 10.10
CA LEU A 81 8.39 -3.45 8.80
C LEU A 81 7.99 -2.50 7.67
N THR A 82 8.70 -2.57 6.56
CA THR A 82 8.32 -1.90 5.31
C THR A 82 8.46 -2.83 4.12
N ILE A 83 7.58 -2.67 3.14
CA ILE A 83 7.61 -3.42 1.87
C ILE A 83 8.12 -2.48 0.77
N LEU A 84 9.10 -1.75 0.84
CA LEU A 84 9.73 -0.88 -0.16
C LEU A 84 9.14 -0.98 -1.59
N GLN A 85 7.85 -0.65 -1.72
CA GLN A 85 7.08 -0.85 -2.96
C GLN A 85 7.70 -0.11 -4.15
N ARG A 86 8.20 1.09 -3.91
CA ARG A 86 8.83 1.93 -4.92
C ARG A 86 10.01 1.22 -5.58
N GLU A 87 10.90 0.67 -4.77
CA GLU A 87 12.11 0.01 -5.24
C GLU A 87 11.81 -1.29 -6.00
N LEU A 88 10.72 -1.96 -5.63
CA LEU A 88 10.31 -3.21 -6.25
C LEU A 88 9.51 -3.03 -7.55
N SER A 89 8.97 -1.84 -7.83
CA SER A 89 8.11 -1.60 -8.99
C SER A 89 8.81 -1.94 -10.32
N GLY A 90 10.05 -1.50 -10.50
CA GLY A 90 10.86 -1.80 -11.67
C GLY A 90 11.11 -3.29 -11.82
N LYS A 91 11.52 -3.95 -10.74
CA LYS A 91 11.83 -5.40 -10.76
C LYS A 91 10.61 -6.26 -11.08
N ARG A 92 9.43 -5.85 -10.59
CA ARG A 92 8.17 -6.53 -10.93
C ARG A 92 7.86 -6.47 -12.43
N LEU A 93 8.06 -5.31 -13.08
CA LEU A 93 7.86 -5.16 -14.51
C LEU A 93 8.92 -5.93 -15.33
N GLU A 94 10.18 -5.95 -14.90
CA GLU A 94 11.23 -6.77 -15.50
C GLU A 94 10.84 -8.25 -15.48
N LEU A 95 10.50 -8.77 -14.30
CA LEU A 95 10.09 -10.18 -14.14
C LEU A 95 8.84 -10.52 -14.97
N LEU A 96 7.86 -9.60 -15.03
CA LEU A 96 6.69 -9.79 -15.88
C LEU A 96 7.08 -9.88 -17.35
N LYS A 97 8.00 -9.04 -17.80
CA LYS A 97 8.48 -9.03 -19.18
C LYS A 97 9.30 -10.27 -19.52
N GLU A 98 10.07 -10.79 -18.56
CA GLU A 98 10.79 -12.07 -18.71
C GLU A 98 9.81 -13.25 -18.79
N ALA A 99 8.80 -13.26 -17.92
CA ALA A 99 7.81 -14.34 -17.85
C ALA A 99 6.88 -14.40 -19.06
N VAL A 100 6.60 -13.25 -19.69
CA VAL A 100 5.70 -13.15 -20.86
C VAL A 100 6.43 -12.39 -21.97
N PRO A 101 7.20 -13.10 -22.80
CA PRO A 101 7.91 -12.47 -23.92
C PRO A 101 6.94 -11.78 -24.90
N GLY A 102 7.33 -10.60 -25.37
CA GLY A 102 6.53 -9.82 -26.34
C GLY A 102 5.46 -8.94 -25.74
N ILE A 103 5.32 -8.85 -24.39
CA ILE A 103 4.40 -7.88 -23.80
C ILE A 103 4.82 -6.46 -24.16
N SER A 104 3.81 -5.65 -24.47
CA SER A 104 3.97 -4.22 -24.76
C SER A 104 3.00 -3.34 -23.98
N ARG A 105 1.86 -3.89 -23.56
CA ARG A 105 0.83 -3.20 -22.81
C ARG A 105 0.46 -3.96 -21.55
N VAL A 106 0.55 -3.29 -20.42
CA VAL A 106 0.29 -3.86 -19.09
C VAL A 106 -0.86 -3.09 -18.46
N ALA A 107 -1.95 -3.77 -18.17
CA ALA A 107 -3.01 -3.24 -17.33
C ALA A 107 -2.56 -3.25 -15.86
N ALA A 108 -2.73 -2.16 -15.17
CA ALA A 108 -2.39 -2.03 -13.76
C ALA A 108 -3.67 -1.78 -12.94
N LEU A 109 -4.10 -2.76 -12.16
CA LEU A 109 -5.19 -2.59 -11.21
C LEU A 109 -4.71 -1.73 -10.03
N VAL A 110 -5.40 -0.63 -9.79
CA VAL A 110 -5.04 0.36 -8.75
C VAL A 110 -6.21 0.54 -7.80
N ASP A 111 -5.97 0.41 -6.50
CA ASP A 111 -6.96 0.75 -5.48
C ASP A 111 -7.05 2.27 -5.32
N VAL A 112 -8.22 2.85 -5.62
CA VAL A 112 -8.44 4.31 -5.58
C VAL A 112 -8.41 4.87 -4.16
N ILE A 113 -8.69 4.07 -3.13
CA ILE A 113 -8.58 4.53 -1.74
C ILE A 113 -7.15 4.94 -1.42
N GLN A 114 -6.17 4.31 -2.07
CA GLN A 114 -4.76 4.72 -1.94
C GLN A 114 -4.42 5.98 -2.74
N LEU A 115 -5.31 6.40 -3.65
CA LEU A 115 -5.09 7.56 -4.52
C LEU A 115 -5.44 8.90 -3.87
N SER A 116 -6.37 8.96 -2.90
CA SER A 116 -7.00 10.24 -2.62
C SER A 116 -6.74 10.89 -1.27
N GLU A 117 -6.66 10.18 -0.15
CA GLU A 117 -6.69 10.91 1.14
C GLU A 117 -5.88 10.31 2.30
N LEU A 118 -5.69 9.01 2.36
CA LEU A 118 -4.99 8.37 3.47
C LEU A 118 -3.46 8.41 3.35
N SER A 119 -2.94 8.72 2.18
CA SER A 119 -1.49 8.81 1.91
C SER A 119 -0.91 10.22 2.05
N GLY A 120 -1.67 11.15 2.62
CA GLY A 120 -1.15 12.50 2.88
C GLY A 120 -0.73 13.26 1.63
N GLY A 121 -1.40 13.03 0.49
CA GLY A 121 -1.13 13.73 -0.76
C GLY A 121 0.18 13.36 -1.46
N THR A 122 0.89 12.38 -0.95
CA THR A 122 2.14 11.92 -1.56
C THR A 122 1.91 10.64 -2.34
N ALA A 123 1.93 10.79 -3.65
CA ALA A 123 2.28 9.76 -4.62
C ALA A 123 1.41 8.49 -4.64
N ASN A 124 0.55 8.46 -5.59
CA ASN A 124 -0.04 7.28 -6.20
C ASN A 124 1.03 6.20 -6.43
N ASP A 125 0.92 5.05 -5.79
CA ASP A 125 1.88 3.94 -5.95
C ASP A 125 2.08 3.57 -7.43
N PHE A 126 1.10 3.84 -8.28
CA PHE A 126 1.17 3.65 -9.72
C PHE A 126 2.26 4.50 -10.37
N GLN A 127 2.53 5.73 -9.92
CA GLN A 127 3.57 6.59 -10.50
C GLN A 127 4.97 5.94 -10.43
N TRP A 128 5.22 5.07 -9.46
CA TRP A 128 6.50 4.39 -9.32
C TRP A 128 6.74 3.35 -10.42
N TYR A 129 5.68 2.94 -11.11
CA TYR A 129 5.77 2.05 -12.26
C TYR A 129 6.01 2.79 -13.58
N GLU A 130 5.71 4.09 -13.68
CA GLU A 130 5.77 4.84 -14.95
C GLU A 130 7.19 4.94 -15.54
N ALA A 131 8.18 5.32 -14.72
CA ALA A 131 9.56 5.44 -15.19
C ALA A 131 10.17 4.07 -15.58
N PRO A 132 10.05 3.01 -14.75
CA PRO A 132 10.46 1.67 -15.15
C PRO A 132 9.75 1.15 -16.40
N ALA A 133 8.46 1.38 -16.54
CA ALA A 133 7.71 0.95 -17.72
C ALA A 133 8.23 1.60 -18.98
N ARG A 134 8.50 2.92 -18.95
CA ARG A 134 9.13 3.63 -20.09
C ARG A 134 10.50 3.05 -20.44
N ALA A 135 11.34 2.77 -19.45
CA ALA A 135 12.66 2.16 -19.67
C ALA A 135 12.55 0.78 -20.33
N LEU A 136 11.53 -0.01 -19.94
CA LEU A 136 11.24 -1.32 -20.50
C LEU A 136 10.42 -1.27 -21.80
N LYS A 137 10.07 -0.08 -22.31
CA LYS A 137 9.20 0.12 -23.48
C LYS A 137 7.82 -0.54 -23.31
N LEU A 138 7.28 -0.50 -22.10
CA LEU A 138 5.94 -0.97 -21.77
C LEU A 138 4.97 0.22 -21.67
N GLN A 139 3.77 0.06 -22.22
CA GLN A 139 2.66 0.97 -22.02
C GLN A 139 1.83 0.52 -20.81
N LEU A 140 1.65 1.39 -19.83
CA LEU A 140 0.80 1.12 -18.69
C LEU A 140 -0.60 1.67 -18.91
N GLN A 141 -1.61 0.86 -18.59
CA GLN A 141 -3.01 1.25 -18.58
C GLN A 141 -3.52 1.15 -17.13
N PRO A 142 -3.66 2.29 -16.41
CA PRO A 142 -4.21 2.25 -15.06
C PRO A 142 -5.70 1.92 -15.10
N LEU A 143 -6.11 0.99 -14.26
CA LEU A 143 -7.49 0.56 -14.07
C LEU A 143 -7.86 0.72 -12.60
N ALA A 144 -8.58 1.79 -12.31
CA ALA A 144 -8.98 2.14 -10.95
C ALA A 144 -10.15 1.29 -10.48
N VAL A 145 -10.00 0.62 -9.34
CA VAL A 145 -11.06 -0.12 -8.66
C VAL A 145 -11.30 0.45 -7.26
N ARG A 146 -12.54 0.35 -6.76
CA ARG A 146 -12.95 1.00 -5.50
C ARG A 146 -13.75 0.09 -4.58
N GLY A 147 -13.61 0.35 -3.30
CA GLY A 147 -14.56 -0.01 -2.26
C GLY A 147 -14.59 -1.47 -1.89
N PRO A 148 -15.54 -1.86 -1.02
CA PRO A 148 -15.63 -3.22 -0.53
C PRO A 148 -16.06 -4.22 -1.61
N ASN A 149 -16.75 -3.76 -2.65
CA ASN A 149 -17.20 -4.57 -3.80
C ASN A 149 -16.65 -3.97 -5.11
N PRO A 150 -15.36 -4.15 -5.41
CA PRO A 150 -14.75 -3.58 -6.61
C PRO A 150 -15.24 -4.25 -7.89
N ASP A 151 -15.46 -3.43 -8.93
CA ASP A 151 -15.82 -3.89 -10.26
C ASP A 151 -14.58 -4.41 -11.01
N PHE A 152 -14.16 -5.61 -10.68
CA PHE A 152 -13.05 -6.26 -11.37
C PHE A 152 -13.43 -6.68 -12.78
N GLU A 153 -14.67 -7.12 -13.02
CA GLU A 153 -15.17 -7.52 -14.35
C GLU A 153 -15.07 -6.35 -15.32
N GLY A 154 -15.56 -5.17 -14.95
CA GLY A 154 -15.43 -3.96 -15.76
C GLY A 154 -13.97 -3.58 -15.99
N ALA A 155 -13.11 -3.73 -14.98
CA ALA A 155 -11.68 -3.47 -15.13
C ALA A 155 -11.02 -4.43 -16.13
N PHE A 156 -11.33 -5.74 -16.10
CA PHE A 156 -10.82 -6.71 -17.06
C PHE A 156 -11.33 -6.45 -18.48
N GLN A 157 -12.60 -6.07 -18.64
CA GLN A 157 -13.15 -5.64 -19.93
C GLN A 157 -12.42 -4.41 -20.49
N ALA A 158 -12.13 -3.44 -19.62
CA ALA A 158 -11.38 -2.25 -20.01
C ALA A 158 -9.92 -2.60 -20.39
N ALA A 159 -9.27 -3.55 -19.69
CA ALA A 159 -7.96 -4.07 -20.05
C ALA A 159 -7.97 -4.68 -21.46
N ALA A 160 -8.94 -5.55 -21.73
CA ALA A 160 -9.10 -6.20 -23.04
C ALA A 160 -9.37 -5.17 -24.16
N LYS A 161 -10.25 -4.19 -23.93
CA LYS A 161 -10.53 -3.08 -24.87
C LYS A 161 -9.28 -2.24 -25.13
N GLY A 162 -8.45 -2.02 -24.11
CA GLY A 162 -7.15 -1.36 -24.20
C GLY A 162 -6.06 -2.23 -24.83
N ARG A 163 -6.36 -3.47 -25.20
CA ARG A 163 -5.40 -4.45 -25.75
C ARG A 163 -4.21 -4.68 -24.80
N ALA A 164 -4.46 -4.71 -23.51
CA ALA A 164 -3.46 -5.13 -22.56
C ALA A 164 -3.20 -6.64 -22.73
N ASN A 165 -1.94 -7.01 -22.75
CA ASN A 165 -1.53 -8.42 -22.90
C ASN A 165 -0.81 -8.95 -21.64
N ALA A 166 -0.85 -8.19 -20.58
CA ALA A 166 -0.50 -8.60 -19.23
C ALA A 166 -1.22 -7.71 -18.20
N LEU A 167 -1.33 -8.19 -16.96
CA LEU A 167 -1.95 -7.44 -15.86
C LEU A 167 -1.07 -7.53 -14.61
N ILE A 168 -0.96 -6.43 -13.90
CA ILE A 168 -0.37 -6.36 -12.56
C ILE A 168 -1.36 -5.74 -11.57
N THR A 169 -1.25 -6.10 -10.31
CA THR A 169 -1.89 -5.38 -9.20
C THR A 169 -0.88 -4.42 -8.58
N VAL A 170 -1.24 -3.15 -8.49
CA VAL A 170 -0.48 -2.19 -7.70
C VAL A 170 -0.95 -2.33 -6.26
N SER A 171 -0.06 -2.77 -5.40
CA SER A 171 -0.35 -3.35 -4.09
C SER A 171 -1.37 -2.60 -3.24
N GLY A 172 -2.13 -3.38 -2.48
CA GLY A 172 -3.12 -2.88 -1.53
C GLY A 172 -3.87 -4.02 -0.86
N GLY A 173 -4.36 -3.78 0.34
CA GLY A 173 -5.18 -4.76 1.08
C GLY A 173 -6.45 -5.18 0.34
N LEU A 174 -6.91 -4.37 -0.62
CA LEU A 174 -8.02 -4.69 -1.49
C LEU A 174 -7.73 -5.95 -2.32
N PHE A 175 -6.60 -5.99 -3.01
CA PHE A 175 -6.22 -7.10 -3.88
C PHE A 175 -5.95 -8.39 -3.10
N ASN A 176 -5.34 -8.29 -1.92
CA ASN A 176 -5.12 -9.44 -1.04
C ASN A 176 -6.45 -10.09 -0.61
N ARG A 177 -7.48 -9.29 -0.32
CA ARG A 177 -8.82 -9.80 0.06
C ARG A 177 -9.57 -10.43 -1.11
N HIS A 178 -9.28 -10.03 -2.33
CA HIS A 178 -9.97 -10.49 -3.54
C HIS A 178 -9.03 -11.27 -4.49
N GLU A 179 -7.92 -11.78 -3.98
CA GLU A 179 -6.88 -12.46 -4.75
C GLU A 179 -7.47 -13.54 -5.68
N LYS A 180 -8.26 -14.46 -5.11
CA LYS A 180 -8.88 -15.53 -5.88
C LYS A 180 -9.73 -15.02 -7.03
N ARG A 181 -10.57 -13.99 -6.81
CA ARG A 181 -11.44 -13.43 -7.85
C ARG A 181 -10.63 -12.79 -8.98
N VAL A 182 -9.56 -12.06 -8.63
CA VAL A 182 -8.67 -11.45 -9.64
C VAL A 182 -7.96 -12.53 -10.46
N MET A 183 -7.49 -13.60 -9.81
CA MET A 183 -6.85 -14.74 -10.49
C MET A 183 -7.83 -15.47 -11.42
N ASP A 184 -9.05 -15.78 -10.96
CA ASP A 184 -10.07 -16.44 -11.77
C ASP A 184 -10.42 -15.62 -13.01
N LEU A 185 -10.56 -14.29 -12.88
CA LEU A 185 -10.77 -13.37 -13.99
C LEU A 185 -9.59 -13.34 -14.96
N ALA A 186 -8.35 -13.34 -14.46
CA ALA A 186 -7.17 -13.37 -15.30
C ALA A 186 -7.07 -14.65 -16.12
N ILE A 187 -7.48 -15.79 -15.57
CA ILE A 187 -7.52 -17.07 -16.28
C ILE A 187 -8.61 -17.06 -17.36
N THR A 188 -9.78 -16.49 -17.05
CA THR A 188 -10.94 -16.48 -17.96
C THR A 188 -10.78 -15.51 -19.13
N ASN A 189 -10.01 -14.43 -18.95
CA ASN A 189 -9.81 -13.37 -19.95
C ASN A 189 -8.46 -13.47 -20.67
N ARG A 190 -7.97 -14.68 -20.90
CA ARG A 190 -6.72 -14.93 -21.63
C ARG A 190 -6.79 -14.51 -23.10
#